data_317ffea61261ca012c45d1c16641743f
#
_entry.id   317ffea61261ca012c45d1c16641743f
#
_cell.length_a   1.000
_cell.length_b   1.000
_cell.length_c   1.000
_cell.angle_alpha   90.00
_cell.angle_beta   90.00
_cell.angle_gamma   90.00
#
_symmetry.space_group_name_H-M   'P 1'
#
loop_
_entity.id
_entity.type
_entity.pdbx_description
1 polymer ?
#
loop_
_entity_poly.entity_id
_entity_poly.type
_entity_poly.pdbx_seq_one_letter_code
_entity_poly.pdbx_strand_id
1 'polypeptide(L)'
;MAVVSLAACQMPASEASESKMSDEDIVGALKQNAANLQDAILTQNLEEFNKYVDPNIPFSTGDSNLSKFYTMTSEGFDVEPAAKWGEFDLYDTSVALSPDSRTAVLTFYAKGDYTVGESDKIDYSTRGSSVWISTENGWKIMHSNWAPLEGGTGIPK
;
A
#
# COMPACT_ATOMS: atom_id res chain seq x y z
N MET A 1 43.69 31.83 -49.63
CA MET A 1 42.68 30.87 -49.16
C MET A 1 42.91 30.63 -47.67
N ALA A 2 42.01 31.16 -46.83
CA ALA A 2 42.12 31.02 -45.38
C ALA A 2 41.12 29.93 -44.96
N VAL A 3 41.60 28.86 -44.32
CA VAL A 3 40.78 27.78 -43.77
C VAL A 3 40.46 28.16 -42.33
N VAL A 4 39.16 28.42 -42.07
CA VAL A 4 38.62 28.63 -40.71
C VAL A 4 38.25 27.31 -40.14
N SER A 5 38.95 26.86 -39.11
CA SER A 5 38.64 25.63 -38.36
C SER A 5 37.62 25.97 -37.27
N LEU A 6 36.38 25.47 -37.38
CA LEU A 6 35.39 25.54 -36.30
C LEU A 6 35.67 24.43 -35.28
N ALA A 7 36.10 24.84 -34.11
CA ALA A 7 36.17 23.96 -32.95
C ALA A 7 34.76 23.84 -32.34
N ALA A 8 34.13 22.65 -32.45
CA ALA A 8 32.90 22.35 -31.77
C ALA A 8 33.20 22.06 -30.29
N CYS A 9 32.76 22.96 -29.40
CA CYS A 9 32.73 22.69 -27.96
C CYS A 9 31.63 21.62 -27.68
N GLN A 10 32.03 20.39 -27.42
CA GLN A 10 31.17 19.41 -26.80
C GLN A 10 31.05 19.74 -25.32
N MET A 11 29.85 20.18 -24.90
CA MET A 11 29.51 20.24 -23.49
C MET A 11 29.32 18.79 -22.98
N PRO A 12 29.93 18.43 -21.83
CA PRO A 12 29.64 17.16 -21.22
C PRO A 12 28.17 17.18 -20.76
N ALA A 13 27.39 16.19 -21.21
CA ALA A 13 26.07 15.91 -20.67
C ALA A 13 26.26 15.55 -19.18
N SER A 14 25.78 16.41 -18.29
CA SER A 14 25.65 16.09 -16.89
C SER A 14 24.60 15.00 -16.78
N GLU A 15 25.01 13.74 -16.68
CA GLU A 15 24.15 12.66 -16.19
C GLU A 15 23.81 13.03 -14.75
N ALA A 16 22.59 13.55 -14.57
CA ALA A 16 22.00 13.64 -13.25
C ALA A 16 21.81 12.19 -12.76
N SER A 17 22.73 11.73 -11.93
CA SER A 17 22.58 10.48 -11.17
C SER A 17 21.35 10.66 -10.28
N GLU A 18 20.21 10.11 -10.70
CA GLU A 18 19.08 9.92 -9.79
C GLU A 18 19.60 9.08 -8.63
N SER A 19 19.69 9.68 -7.46
CA SER A 19 20.08 9.00 -6.23
C SER A 19 19.06 7.91 -5.96
N LYS A 20 19.40 6.67 -6.29
CA LYS A 20 18.55 5.51 -5.98
C LYS A 20 18.38 5.44 -4.46
N MET A 21 17.13 5.40 -3.99
CA MET A 21 16.83 5.21 -2.57
C MET A 21 17.50 3.92 -2.05
N SER A 22 17.98 3.96 -0.83
CA SER A 22 18.51 2.75 -0.18
C SER A 22 17.37 1.76 0.12
N ASP A 23 17.70 0.48 0.23
CA ASP A 23 16.70 -0.54 0.60
C ASP A 23 16.10 -0.24 1.99
N GLU A 24 16.87 0.36 2.91
CA GLU A 24 16.38 0.76 4.23
C GLU A 24 15.33 1.90 4.13
N ASP A 25 15.57 2.90 3.28
CA ASP A 25 14.62 3.99 3.02
C ASP A 25 13.34 3.45 2.36
N ILE A 26 13.49 2.51 1.41
CA ILE A 26 12.34 1.85 0.75
C ILE A 26 11.51 1.08 1.78
N VAL A 27 12.14 0.31 2.67
CA VAL A 27 11.47 -0.43 3.73
C VAL A 27 10.71 0.50 4.67
N GLY A 28 11.33 1.61 5.08
CA GLY A 28 10.69 2.64 5.91
C GLY A 28 9.46 3.25 5.23
N ALA A 29 9.61 3.67 3.97
CA ALA A 29 8.53 4.23 3.17
C ALA A 29 7.36 3.25 2.99
N LEU A 30 7.64 1.98 2.72
CA LEU A 30 6.60 0.97 2.54
C LEU A 30 5.79 0.69 3.81
N LYS A 31 6.43 0.67 4.97
CA LYS A 31 5.72 0.54 6.26
C LYS A 31 4.77 1.72 6.47
N GLN A 32 5.23 2.93 6.18
CA GLN A 32 4.39 4.13 6.29
C GLN A 32 3.26 4.12 5.27
N ASN A 33 3.53 3.74 4.02
CA ASN A 33 2.51 3.63 2.97
C ASN A 33 1.40 2.63 3.34
N ALA A 34 1.78 1.49 3.94
CA ALA A 34 0.80 0.49 4.38
C ALA A 34 -0.11 1.04 5.50
N ALA A 35 0.47 1.76 6.47
CA ALA A 35 -0.30 2.40 7.53
C ALA A 35 -1.24 3.49 6.98
N ASN A 36 -0.74 4.35 6.11
CA ASN A 36 -1.51 5.43 5.49
C ASN A 36 -2.65 4.90 4.61
N LEU A 37 -2.39 3.85 3.81
CA LEU A 37 -3.43 3.20 3.00
C LEU A 37 -4.52 2.62 3.89
N GLN A 38 -4.15 1.96 4.98
CA GLN A 38 -5.12 1.39 5.91
C GLN A 38 -5.96 2.48 6.57
N ASP A 39 -5.34 3.56 7.03
CA ASP A 39 -6.05 4.73 7.56
C ASP A 39 -7.00 5.34 6.53
N ALA A 40 -6.55 5.50 5.27
CA ALA A 40 -7.37 5.99 4.19
C ALA A 40 -8.62 5.13 3.95
N ILE A 41 -8.49 3.81 4.03
CA ILE A 41 -9.62 2.86 3.89
C ILE A 41 -10.59 3.02 5.07
N LEU A 42 -10.10 3.05 6.30
CA LEU A 42 -10.92 3.13 7.51
C LEU A 42 -11.65 4.47 7.65
N THR A 43 -11.01 5.55 7.22
CA THR A 43 -11.56 6.92 7.27
C THR A 43 -12.28 7.33 5.98
N GLN A 44 -12.34 6.45 4.99
CA GLN A 44 -12.88 6.72 3.64
C GLN A 44 -12.24 7.96 2.97
N ASN A 45 -10.94 8.14 3.16
CA ASN A 45 -10.18 9.22 2.52
C ASN A 45 -9.75 8.80 1.11
N LEU A 46 -10.59 9.11 0.12
CA LEU A 46 -10.37 8.75 -1.28
C LEU A 46 -9.09 9.39 -1.87
N GLU A 47 -8.78 10.63 -1.49
CA GLU A 47 -7.58 11.31 -1.97
C GLU A 47 -6.31 10.57 -1.54
N GLU A 48 -6.22 10.20 -0.27
CA GLU A 48 -5.09 9.44 0.27
C GLU A 48 -5.03 8.03 -0.31
N PHE A 49 -6.17 7.33 -0.43
CA PHE A 49 -6.26 6.00 -1.04
C PHE A 49 -5.67 5.97 -2.46
N ASN A 50 -6.00 6.96 -3.31
CA ASN A 50 -5.54 7.05 -4.69
C ASN A 50 -4.01 7.25 -4.83
N LYS A 51 -3.31 7.63 -3.75
CA LYS A 51 -1.84 7.66 -3.77
C LYS A 51 -1.22 6.26 -3.84
N TYR A 52 -1.90 5.26 -3.33
CA TYR A 52 -1.39 3.88 -3.20
C TYR A 52 -2.06 2.90 -4.16
N VAL A 53 -3.20 3.23 -4.73
CA VAL A 53 -3.95 2.39 -5.67
C VAL A 53 -3.92 3.03 -7.05
N ASP A 54 -3.56 2.23 -8.06
CA ASP A 54 -3.53 2.66 -9.47
C ASP A 54 -4.68 1.94 -10.20
N PRO A 55 -5.55 2.64 -10.92
CA PRO A 55 -6.67 2.02 -11.64
C PRO A 55 -6.23 1.02 -12.72
N ASN A 56 -4.98 1.10 -13.18
CA ASN A 56 -4.41 0.17 -14.15
C ASN A 56 -3.75 -1.07 -13.49
N ILE A 57 -3.64 -1.09 -12.15
CA ILE A 57 -3.05 -2.17 -11.38
C ILE A 57 -4.13 -2.70 -10.43
N PRO A 58 -4.81 -3.81 -10.76
CA PRO A 58 -5.88 -4.32 -9.92
C PRO A 58 -5.41 -4.59 -8.49
N PHE A 59 -6.05 -3.96 -7.51
CA PHE A 59 -5.82 -4.23 -6.10
C PHE A 59 -6.77 -5.34 -5.63
N SER A 60 -6.28 -6.58 -5.63
CA SER A 60 -7.02 -7.75 -5.16
C SER A 60 -6.87 -7.88 -3.64
N THR A 61 -7.98 -7.99 -2.93
CA THR A 61 -7.97 -8.20 -1.47
C THR A 61 -8.92 -9.32 -1.04
N GLY A 62 -8.66 -9.93 0.09
CA GLY A 62 -9.46 -10.99 0.66
C GLY A 62 -9.25 -11.18 2.16
N ASP A 63 -10.23 -11.78 2.79
CA ASP A 63 -10.24 -12.16 4.19
C ASP A 63 -10.96 -13.50 4.34
N SER A 64 -10.71 -14.24 5.39
CA SER A 64 -11.33 -15.56 5.65
C SER A 64 -12.85 -15.52 5.77
N ASN A 65 -13.44 -14.37 6.08
CA ASN A 65 -14.89 -14.17 6.12
C ASN A 65 -15.50 -13.93 4.74
N LEU A 66 -14.67 -13.72 3.71
CA LEU A 66 -15.11 -13.49 2.34
C LEU A 66 -15.15 -14.80 1.58
N SER A 67 -16.19 -15.01 0.76
CA SER A 67 -16.32 -16.20 -0.08
C SER A 67 -15.35 -16.20 -1.26
N LYS A 68 -14.77 -15.06 -1.61
CA LYS A 68 -13.83 -14.85 -2.74
C LYS A 68 -13.01 -13.58 -2.54
N PHE A 69 -11.90 -13.49 -3.25
CA PHE A 69 -11.20 -12.21 -3.42
C PHE A 69 -12.09 -11.23 -4.21
N TYR A 70 -11.95 -9.97 -3.90
CA TYR A 70 -12.58 -8.88 -4.66
C TYR A 70 -11.53 -7.82 -5.00
N THR A 71 -11.81 -7.01 -6.01
CA THR A 71 -10.96 -5.87 -6.40
C THR A 71 -11.44 -4.63 -5.67
N MET A 72 -10.55 -3.99 -4.93
CA MET A 72 -10.82 -2.72 -4.29
C MET A 72 -10.55 -1.59 -5.29
N THR A 73 -11.51 -0.70 -5.45
CA THR A 73 -11.47 0.44 -6.36
C THR A 73 -11.93 1.71 -5.66
N SER A 74 -11.65 2.87 -6.26
CA SER A 74 -12.12 4.17 -5.78
C SER A 74 -13.66 4.24 -5.69
N GLU A 75 -14.38 3.54 -6.55
CA GLU A 75 -15.85 3.49 -6.56
C GLU A 75 -16.43 2.86 -5.28
N GLY A 76 -15.66 1.98 -4.62
CA GLY A 76 -16.05 1.36 -3.35
C GLY A 76 -16.14 2.36 -2.19
N PHE A 77 -15.54 3.54 -2.32
CA PHE A 77 -15.60 4.60 -1.29
C PHE A 77 -16.91 5.38 -1.27
N ASP A 78 -17.74 5.27 -2.30
CA ASP A 78 -19.07 5.89 -2.34
C ASP A 78 -20.12 5.09 -1.53
N VAL A 79 -19.74 3.95 -1.00
CA VAL A 79 -20.62 3.08 -0.20
C VAL A 79 -20.33 3.28 1.28
N GLU A 80 -21.35 3.64 2.06
CA GLU A 80 -21.21 3.74 3.52
C GLU A 80 -20.79 2.37 4.09
N PRO A 81 -19.69 2.29 4.86
CA PRO A 81 -19.22 1.02 5.39
C PRO A 81 -20.20 0.46 6.42
N ALA A 82 -20.44 -0.84 6.36
CA ALA A 82 -21.28 -1.54 7.33
C ALA A 82 -20.71 -1.47 8.76
N ALA A 83 -19.41 -1.31 8.89
CA ALA A 83 -18.71 -1.22 10.17
C ALA A 83 -18.18 0.18 10.43
N LYS A 84 -18.33 0.63 11.67
CA LYS A 84 -17.64 1.83 12.19
C LYS A 84 -16.46 1.37 13.01
N TRP A 85 -15.24 1.72 12.55
CA TRP A 85 -14.01 1.40 13.23
C TRP A 85 -13.76 2.36 14.39
N GLY A 86 -13.29 1.80 15.50
CA GLY A 86 -12.75 2.52 16.64
C GLY A 86 -11.24 2.66 16.53
N GLU A 87 -10.49 1.98 17.41
CA GLU A 87 -9.04 1.92 17.30
C GLU A 87 -8.62 0.91 16.22
N PHE A 88 -7.51 1.19 15.54
CA PHE A 88 -6.89 0.25 14.60
C PHE A 88 -5.38 0.51 14.52
N ASP A 89 -4.60 -0.53 14.77
CA ASP A 89 -3.14 -0.49 14.72
C ASP A 89 -2.59 -1.60 13.83
N LEU A 90 -1.64 -1.27 12.94
CA LEU A 90 -0.71 -2.23 12.36
C LEU A 90 0.54 -2.34 13.23
N TYR A 91 0.96 -3.57 13.55
CA TYR A 91 2.16 -3.81 14.36
C TYR A 91 2.99 -4.98 13.82
N ASP A 92 4.24 -5.07 14.26
CA ASP A 92 5.20 -6.10 13.84
C ASP A 92 5.32 -6.22 12.31
N THR A 93 5.31 -5.07 11.63
CA THR A 93 5.41 -5.01 10.17
C THR A 93 6.82 -5.36 9.70
N SER A 94 6.92 -6.37 8.85
CA SER A 94 8.14 -6.79 8.16
C SER A 94 8.01 -6.58 6.66
N VAL A 95 9.12 -6.26 5.98
CA VAL A 95 9.17 -6.01 4.54
C VAL A 95 10.27 -6.85 3.93
N ALA A 96 9.94 -7.61 2.90
CA ALA A 96 10.88 -8.32 2.05
C ALA A 96 10.87 -7.72 0.65
N LEU A 97 12.03 -7.24 0.18
CA LEU A 97 12.19 -6.69 -1.18
C LEU A 97 12.63 -7.79 -2.14
N SER A 98 12.20 -7.68 -3.40
CA SER A 98 12.78 -8.45 -4.51
C SER A 98 14.25 -8.01 -4.75
N PRO A 99 15.09 -8.85 -5.39
CA PRO A 99 16.49 -8.52 -5.64
C PRO A 99 16.74 -7.24 -6.46
N ASP A 100 15.76 -6.82 -7.24
CA ASP A 100 15.79 -5.58 -8.02
C ASP A 100 15.15 -4.39 -7.28
N SER A 101 14.68 -4.60 -6.04
CA SER A 101 13.99 -3.62 -5.19
C SER A 101 12.75 -2.99 -5.86
N ARG A 102 12.07 -3.73 -6.77
CA ARG A 102 10.88 -3.24 -7.49
C ARG A 102 9.58 -3.87 -7.03
N THR A 103 9.66 -4.94 -6.27
CA THR A 103 8.51 -5.62 -5.67
C THR A 103 8.79 -5.82 -4.18
N ALA A 104 7.78 -5.63 -3.36
CA ALA A 104 7.86 -5.85 -1.93
C ALA A 104 6.69 -6.71 -1.44
N VAL A 105 6.98 -7.59 -0.50
CA VAL A 105 5.99 -8.30 0.31
C VAL A 105 6.06 -7.77 1.73
N LEU A 106 4.95 -7.26 2.21
CA LEU A 106 4.80 -6.88 3.62
C LEU A 106 4.02 -7.96 4.35
N THR A 107 4.44 -8.26 5.56
CA THR A 107 3.68 -9.05 6.52
C THR A 107 3.51 -8.23 7.79
N PHE A 108 2.35 -8.32 8.41
CA PHE A 108 2.01 -7.52 9.57
C PHE A 108 0.93 -8.19 10.40
N TYR A 109 0.76 -7.72 11.62
CA TYR A 109 -0.41 -7.99 12.45
C TYR A 109 -1.25 -6.72 12.56
N ALA A 110 -2.54 -6.89 12.78
CA ALA A 110 -3.45 -5.80 13.06
C ALA A 110 -4.34 -6.12 14.26
N LYS A 111 -4.62 -5.10 15.05
CA LYS A 111 -5.57 -5.16 16.17
C LYS A 111 -6.42 -3.91 16.18
N GLY A 112 -7.57 -3.99 16.78
CA GLY A 112 -8.48 -2.87 16.89
C GLY A 112 -9.87 -3.31 17.33
N ASP A 113 -10.85 -2.50 17.02
CA ASP A 113 -12.25 -2.77 17.29
C ASP A 113 -13.17 -2.07 16.30
N TYR A 114 -14.37 -2.59 16.17
CA TYR A 114 -15.43 -1.97 15.36
C TYR A 114 -16.81 -2.28 15.93
N THR A 115 -17.81 -1.53 15.45
CA THR A 115 -19.24 -1.79 15.68
C THR A 115 -19.97 -1.97 14.36
N VAL A 116 -21.06 -2.74 14.34
CA VAL A 116 -21.96 -2.90 13.19
C VAL A 116 -23.37 -2.50 13.62
N GLY A 117 -23.91 -1.43 13.05
CA GLY A 117 -25.18 -0.86 13.48
C GLY A 117 -25.15 -0.44 14.95
N GLU A 118 -26.08 -0.95 15.77
CA GLU A 118 -26.16 -0.73 17.21
C GLU A 118 -25.53 -1.86 18.05
N SER A 119 -24.63 -2.64 17.45
CA SER A 119 -24.00 -3.76 18.15
C SER A 119 -23.02 -3.31 19.22
N ASP A 120 -22.71 -4.20 20.17
CA ASP A 120 -21.57 -4.04 21.05
C ASP A 120 -20.25 -3.98 20.26
N LYS A 121 -19.24 -3.42 20.89
CA LYS A 121 -17.88 -3.37 20.38
C LYS A 121 -17.36 -4.77 20.12
N ILE A 122 -16.80 -4.99 18.92
CA ILE A 122 -16.26 -6.27 18.47
C ILE A 122 -14.74 -6.09 18.34
N ASP A 123 -13.98 -6.89 19.08
CA ASP A 123 -12.52 -6.90 19.00
C ASP A 123 -12.07 -7.52 17.66
N TYR A 124 -11.11 -6.83 17.02
CA TYR A 124 -10.49 -7.25 15.78
C TYR A 124 -9.04 -7.62 16.00
N SER A 125 -8.65 -8.80 15.55
CA SER A 125 -7.27 -9.28 15.64
C SER A 125 -6.94 -10.18 14.45
N THR A 126 -6.04 -9.73 13.58
CA THR A 126 -5.68 -10.43 12.35
C THR A 126 -4.18 -10.42 12.10
N ARG A 127 -3.75 -11.28 11.20
CA ARG A 127 -2.48 -11.19 10.47
C ARG A 127 -2.78 -10.88 9.01
N GLY A 128 -1.91 -10.12 8.38
CA GLY A 128 -2.06 -9.79 6.97
C GLY A 128 -0.76 -9.89 6.21
N SER A 129 -0.90 -9.93 4.91
CA SER A 129 0.19 -9.72 3.97
C SER A 129 -0.28 -8.86 2.81
N SER A 130 0.64 -8.10 2.22
CA SER A 130 0.37 -7.31 1.03
C SER A 130 1.55 -7.34 0.07
N VAL A 131 1.26 -7.18 -1.20
CA VAL A 131 2.25 -7.09 -2.28
C VAL A 131 2.20 -5.71 -2.88
N TRP A 132 3.36 -5.09 -2.99
CA TRP A 132 3.56 -3.75 -3.52
C TRP A 132 4.52 -3.77 -4.68
N ILE A 133 4.30 -2.92 -5.66
CA ILE A 133 5.19 -2.74 -6.81
C ILE A 133 5.60 -1.28 -6.97
N SER A 134 6.85 -1.08 -7.36
CA SER A 134 7.39 0.23 -7.68
C SER A 134 6.97 0.65 -9.08
N THR A 135 6.41 1.84 -9.21
CA THR A 135 6.01 2.47 -10.47
C THR A 135 6.66 3.84 -10.59
N GLU A 136 6.51 4.50 -11.73
CA GLU A 136 6.94 5.89 -11.92
C GLU A 136 6.23 6.87 -10.98
N ASN A 137 5.02 6.50 -10.51
CA ASN A 137 4.20 7.28 -9.58
C ASN A 137 4.30 6.77 -8.12
N GLY A 138 5.42 6.16 -7.76
CA GLY A 138 5.66 5.61 -6.42
C GLY A 138 5.18 4.17 -6.25
N TRP A 139 5.17 3.71 -5.01
CA TRP A 139 4.76 2.36 -4.67
C TRP A 139 3.23 2.19 -4.72
N LYS A 140 2.77 1.13 -5.41
CA LYS A 140 1.35 0.79 -5.53
C LYS A 140 1.08 -0.60 -4.99
N ILE A 141 -0.02 -0.74 -4.27
CA ILE A 141 -0.48 -2.04 -3.79
C ILE A 141 -1.18 -2.81 -4.92
N MET A 142 -0.96 -4.12 -5.02
CA MET A 142 -1.66 -4.97 -5.97
C MET A 142 -2.40 -6.14 -5.32
N HIS A 143 -2.04 -6.47 -4.09
CA HIS A 143 -2.68 -7.58 -3.38
C HIS A 143 -2.60 -7.37 -1.87
N SER A 144 -3.65 -7.81 -1.17
CA SER A 144 -3.60 -8.06 0.27
C SER A 144 -4.44 -9.28 0.64
N ASN A 145 -4.05 -9.92 1.73
CA ASN A 145 -4.82 -11.01 2.30
C ASN A 145 -4.76 -10.93 3.83
N TRP A 146 -5.92 -11.17 4.45
CA TRP A 146 -6.10 -11.04 5.88
C TRP A 146 -6.66 -12.34 6.44
N ALA A 147 -6.24 -12.73 7.62
CA ALA A 147 -6.75 -13.90 8.31
C ALA A 147 -6.83 -13.63 9.80
N PRO A 148 -7.96 -13.91 10.48
CA PRO A 148 -8.07 -13.75 11.90
C PRO A 148 -7.01 -14.57 12.63
N LEU A 149 -6.51 -14.03 13.74
CA LEU A 149 -5.75 -14.79 14.71
C LEU A 149 -6.69 -15.71 15.49
N GLU A 150 -6.14 -16.70 16.20
CA GLU A 150 -6.94 -17.60 17.02
C GLU A 150 -7.77 -16.79 18.03
N GLY A 151 -9.08 -17.00 18.01
CA GLY A 151 -10.05 -16.25 18.81
C GLY A 151 -10.42 -14.86 18.29
N GLY A 152 -9.78 -14.40 17.21
CA GLY A 152 -10.10 -13.13 16.56
C GLY A 152 -11.25 -13.24 15.56
N THR A 153 -11.85 -12.09 15.26
CA THR A 153 -12.83 -11.95 14.17
C THR A 153 -12.15 -11.38 12.92
N GLY A 154 -12.62 -11.81 11.76
CA GLY A 154 -12.19 -11.21 10.49
C GLY A 154 -12.99 -9.95 10.16
N ILE A 155 -12.84 -9.47 8.91
CA ILE A 155 -13.58 -8.31 8.41
C ILE A 155 -15.09 -8.52 8.58
N PRO A 156 -15.84 -7.52 9.07
CA PRO A 156 -17.30 -7.59 9.18
C PRO A 156 -17.94 -7.82 7.80
N LYS A 157 -18.99 -8.59 7.76
CA LYS A 157 -19.76 -8.87 6.54
C LYS A 157 -20.83 -7.84 6.32
#